data_e1bdcfdc352a77487916e52403c67f58
#
_entry.id   e1bdcfdc352a77487916e52403c67f58
#
_cell.length_a   1.000
_cell.length_b   1.000
_cell.length_c   1.000
_cell.angle_alpha   90.00
_cell.angle_beta   90.00
_cell.angle_gamma   90.00
#
_symmetry.space_group_name_H-M   'P 1'
#
loop_
_entity.id
_entity.type
_entity.pdbx_description
1 polymer ?
#
loop_
_entity_poly.entity_id
_entity_poly.type
_entity_poly.pdbx_seq_one_letter_code
_entity_poly.pdbx_strand_id
1 'polypeptide(L)'
;MSAYEAVKVQLDPTPRQRRLLCSHAGAARFAYNAGLAHVKDMLENGEPPEWSHYALRRWWSANKDTLAVNPDTGVVWWSQNSKEAYSMALHDLAQALSNWSKSRRGKRKGRHVGFPRFKSKNAVMRFAYSTGFTAPTASDPYGLKLPRIGRVHCMENVYKRVNGARLVRVSVSYRAGCWYASLTVEREPSSHPPVA
;
A
#
# COMPACT_ATOMS: atom_id res chain seq x y z
N MET A 1 -2.34 1.68 25.67
CA MET A 1 -1.89 1.18 24.35
C MET A 1 -2.81 1.76 23.29
N SER A 2 -2.28 2.36 22.24
CA SER A 2 -3.11 2.88 21.14
C SER A 2 -3.85 1.73 20.45
N ALA A 3 -5.14 1.92 20.18
CA ALA A 3 -5.94 0.98 19.41
C ALA A 3 -5.97 1.40 17.94
N TYR A 4 -5.78 0.45 17.02
CA TYR A 4 -5.89 0.68 15.58
C TYR A 4 -7.21 0.13 15.06
N GLU A 5 -7.93 0.97 14.32
CA GLU A 5 -9.20 0.61 13.68
C GLU A 5 -9.09 0.81 12.16
N ALA A 6 -9.80 0.00 11.40
CA ALA A 6 -9.90 0.13 9.95
C ALA A 6 -11.29 0.66 9.56
N VAL A 7 -11.34 1.87 9.03
CA VAL A 7 -12.56 2.48 8.47
C VAL A 7 -12.54 2.31 6.96
N LYS A 8 -13.40 1.45 6.43
CA LYS A 8 -13.53 1.22 4.99
C LYS A 8 -14.64 2.09 4.41
N VAL A 9 -14.34 2.80 3.32
CA VAL A 9 -15.28 3.67 2.61
C VAL A 9 -15.20 3.43 1.10
N GLN A 10 -16.32 3.58 0.41
CA GLN A 10 -16.36 3.55 -1.05
C GLN A 10 -15.97 4.92 -1.60
N LEU A 11 -15.17 4.90 -2.67
CA LEU A 11 -14.76 6.09 -3.41
C LEU A 11 -15.63 6.27 -4.65
N ASP A 12 -15.90 7.52 -5.00
CA ASP A 12 -16.51 7.91 -6.27
C ASP A 12 -15.52 8.76 -7.08
N PRO A 13 -14.53 8.11 -7.73
CA PRO A 13 -13.53 8.81 -8.53
C PRO A 13 -14.08 9.21 -9.90
N THR A 14 -13.71 10.41 -10.35
CA THR A 14 -13.90 10.85 -11.74
C THR A 14 -13.18 9.92 -12.73
N PRO A 15 -13.51 9.95 -14.05
CA PRO A 15 -12.82 9.14 -15.05
C PRO A 15 -11.30 9.36 -15.08
N ARG A 16 -10.84 10.61 -14.88
CA ARG A 16 -9.40 10.93 -14.75
C ARG A 16 -8.79 10.26 -13.52
N GLN A 17 -9.45 10.35 -12.38
CA GLN A 17 -8.97 9.73 -11.14
C GLN A 17 -8.96 8.21 -11.22
N ARG A 18 -9.94 7.59 -11.88
CA ARG A 18 -9.94 6.13 -12.12
C ARG A 18 -8.69 5.68 -12.87
N ARG A 19 -8.29 6.41 -13.93
CA ARG A 19 -7.03 6.12 -14.66
C ARG A 19 -5.81 6.23 -13.73
N LEU A 20 -5.74 7.27 -12.91
CA LEU A 20 -4.63 7.45 -11.94
C LEU A 20 -4.61 6.36 -10.87
N LEU A 21 -5.78 5.94 -10.36
CA LEU A 21 -5.91 4.83 -9.40
C LEU A 21 -5.41 3.51 -10.01
N CYS A 22 -5.80 3.22 -11.27
CA CYS A 22 -5.31 2.04 -12.00
C CYS A 22 -3.79 2.09 -12.21
N SER A 23 -3.26 3.26 -12.60
CA SER A 23 -1.82 3.48 -12.78
C SER A 23 -1.05 3.21 -11.48
N HIS A 24 -1.49 3.77 -10.35
CA HIS A 24 -0.86 3.53 -9.03
C HIS A 24 -0.91 2.06 -8.62
N ALA A 25 -2.03 1.37 -8.87
CA ALA A 25 -2.14 -0.07 -8.59
C ALA A 25 -1.20 -0.92 -9.45
N GLY A 26 -1.06 -0.55 -10.73
CA GLY A 26 -0.09 -1.15 -11.66
C GLY A 26 1.34 -0.93 -11.20
N ALA A 27 1.67 0.30 -10.83
CA ALA A 27 2.98 0.70 -10.32
C ALA A 27 3.37 -0.04 -9.03
N ALA A 28 2.44 -0.15 -8.08
CA ALA A 28 2.64 -0.90 -6.84
C ALA A 28 2.88 -2.40 -7.11
N ARG A 29 2.11 -3.00 -8.04
CA ARG A 29 2.32 -4.39 -8.46
C ARG A 29 3.67 -4.57 -9.11
N PHE A 30 4.09 -3.65 -9.98
CA PHE A 30 5.38 -3.69 -10.65
C PHE A 30 6.52 -3.65 -9.64
N ALA A 31 6.53 -2.70 -8.70
CA ALA A 31 7.57 -2.60 -7.67
C ALA A 31 7.65 -3.85 -6.78
N TYR A 32 6.49 -4.40 -6.38
CA TYR A 32 6.44 -5.66 -5.64
C TYR A 32 7.09 -6.80 -6.42
N ASN A 33 6.75 -6.95 -7.69
CA ASN A 33 7.28 -8.03 -8.53
C ASN A 33 8.76 -7.84 -8.83
N ALA A 34 9.20 -6.62 -9.14
CA ALA A 34 10.62 -6.31 -9.37
C ALA A 34 11.46 -6.59 -8.10
N GLY A 35 10.98 -6.17 -6.93
CA GLY A 35 11.65 -6.47 -5.67
C GLY A 35 11.69 -7.97 -5.35
N LEU A 36 10.62 -8.71 -5.68
CA LEU A 36 10.60 -10.16 -5.50
C LEU A 36 11.55 -10.87 -6.47
N ALA A 37 11.63 -10.41 -7.72
CA ALA A 37 12.60 -10.94 -8.70
C ALA A 37 14.03 -10.75 -8.20
N HIS A 38 14.36 -9.54 -7.73
CA HIS A 38 15.68 -9.24 -7.15
C HIS A 38 16.04 -10.18 -5.97
N VAL A 39 15.11 -10.38 -5.02
CA VAL A 39 15.36 -11.28 -3.88
C VAL A 39 15.55 -12.74 -4.35
N LYS A 40 14.80 -13.18 -5.37
CA LYS A 40 14.96 -14.53 -5.93
C LYS A 40 16.31 -14.69 -6.62
N ASP A 41 16.74 -13.72 -7.39
CA ASP A 41 18.02 -13.70 -8.08
C ASP A 41 19.19 -13.81 -7.07
N MET A 42 19.17 -13.02 -5.99
CA MET A 42 20.16 -13.13 -4.91
C MET A 42 20.19 -14.54 -4.29
N LEU A 43 19.01 -15.15 -4.04
CA LEU A 43 18.92 -16.50 -3.49
C LEU A 43 19.46 -17.56 -4.45
N GLU A 44 19.18 -17.44 -5.75
CA GLU A 44 19.66 -18.36 -6.81
C GLU A 44 21.17 -18.26 -6.99
N ASN A 45 21.75 -17.08 -6.81
CA ASN A 45 23.19 -16.84 -6.85
C ASN A 45 23.92 -17.19 -5.52
N GLY A 46 23.21 -17.66 -4.50
CA GLY A 46 23.78 -17.98 -3.19
C GLY A 46 24.14 -16.76 -2.35
N GLU A 47 23.68 -15.58 -2.74
CA GLU A 47 23.92 -14.35 -1.99
C GLU A 47 22.97 -14.24 -0.80
N PRO A 48 23.42 -13.69 0.37
CA PRO A 48 22.54 -13.44 1.50
C PRO A 48 21.53 -12.33 1.12
N PRO A 49 20.22 -12.65 1.01
CA PRO A 49 19.26 -11.69 0.53
C PRO A 49 18.93 -10.64 1.59
N GLU A 50 19.06 -9.37 1.21
CA GLU A 50 18.61 -8.23 2.00
C GLU A 50 17.15 -7.90 1.65
N TRP A 51 16.19 -8.38 2.42
CA TRP A 51 14.76 -8.14 2.19
C TRP A 51 14.07 -7.24 3.21
N SER A 52 14.81 -6.48 4.00
CA SER A 52 14.20 -5.45 4.84
C SER A 52 13.52 -4.38 3.96
N HIS A 53 12.48 -3.72 4.49
CA HIS A 53 11.84 -2.62 3.77
C HIS A 53 12.84 -1.52 3.36
N TYR A 54 13.80 -1.23 4.24
CA TYR A 54 14.85 -0.24 3.96
C TYR A 54 15.75 -0.69 2.79
N ALA A 55 16.21 -1.94 2.80
CA ALA A 55 17.08 -2.50 1.76
C ALA A 55 16.37 -2.51 0.39
N LEU A 56 15.12 -3.00 0.35
CA LEU A 56 14.32 -3.01 -0.88
C LEU A 56 14.04 -1.60 -1.42
N ARG A 57 13.79 -0.62 -0.56
CA ARG A 57 13.63 0.78 -0.97
C ARG A 57 14.93 1.37 -1.53
N ARG A 58 16.06 1.09 -0.90
CA ARG A 58 17.38 1.54 -1.38
C ARG A 58 17.68 0.95 -2.75
N TRP A 59 17.48 -0.36 -2.91
CA TRP A 59 17.61 -1.05 -4.19
C TRP A 59 16.69 -0.45 -5.27
N TRP A 60 15.40 -0.26 -4.96
CA TRP A 60 14.46 0.37 -5.88
C TRP A 60 14.91 1.77 -6.30
N SER A 61 15.35 2.60 -5.35
CA SER A 61 15.79 3.97 -5.64
C SER A 61 16.99 4.02 -6.57
N ALA A 62 17.90 3.05 -6.48
CA ALA A 62 19.06 2.94 -7.35
C ALA A 62 18.70 2.42 -8.76
N ASN A 63 17.66 1.59 -8.90
CA ASN A 63 17.38 0.85 -10.14
C ASN A 63 16.10 1.30 -10.86
N LYS A 64 15.27 2.16 -10.28
CA LYS A 64 13.96 2.55 -10.83
C LYS A 64 14.01 3.17 -12.22
N ASP A 65 15.09 3.89 -12.55
CA ASP A 65 15.24 4.58 -13.82
C ASP A 65 15.58 3.60 -14.97
N THR A 66 16.10 2.43 -14.66
CA THR A 66 16.36 1.34 -15.61
C THR A 66 15.23 0.32 -15.64
N LEU A 67 14.60 0.05 -14.51
CA LEU A 67 13.53 -0.94 -14.40
C LEU A 67 12.19 -0.42 -14.91
N ALA A 68 11.85 0.83 -14.60
CA ALA A 68 10.54 1.40 -14.90
C ALA A 68 10.57 2.18 -16.23
N VAL A 69 11.02 1.52 -17.28
CA VAL A 69 11.11 2.03 -18.66
C VAL A 69 10.05 1.34 -19.52
N ASN A 70 9.39 2.10 -20.38
CA ASN A 70 8.53 1.54 -21.41
C ASN A 70 9.41 0.93 -22.51
N PRO A 71 9.33 -0.38 -22.81
CA PRO A 71 10.22 -1.04 -23.76
C PRO A 71 10.06 -0.51 -25.20
N ASP A 72 8.86 -0.02 -25.56
CA ASP A 72 8.58 0.44 -26.92
C ASP A 72 9.05 1.89 -27.16
N THR A 73 9.03 2.74 -26.12
CA THR A 73 9.30 4.17 -26.25
C THR A 73 10.57 4.64 -25.53
N GLY A 74 11.18 3.81 -24.69
CA GLY A 74 12.31 4.18 -23.84
C GLY A 74 11.95 5.18 -22.72
N VAL A 75 10.69 5.54 -22.56
CA VAL A 75 10.25 6.56 -21.59
C VAL A 75 10.24 5.98 -20.19
N VAL A 76 10.91 6.64 -19.25
CA VAL A 76 10.87 6.34 -17.82
C VAL A 76 9.52 6.81 -17.25
N TRP A 77 8.76 5.91 -16.65
CA TRP A 77 7.38 6.19 -16.23
C TRP A 77 7.15 6.21 -14.70
N TRP A 78 8.12 5.81 -13.88
CA TRP A 78 7.89 5.74 -12.42
C TRP A 78 7.47 7.09 -11.81
N SER A 79 7.94 8.21 -12.36
CA SER A 79 7.63 9.56 -11.86
C SER A 79 6.17 9.97 -12.02
N GLN A 80 5.40 9.24 -12.83
CA GLN A 80 3.96 9.49 -13.03
C GLN A 80 3.11 9.11 -11.81
N ASN A 81 3.65 8.26 -10.92
CA ASN A 81 2.97 7.76 -9.74
C ASN A 81 3.61 8.28 -8.45
N SER A 82 2.88 8.17 -7.34
CA SER A 82 3.43 8.54 -6.03
C SER A 82 4.52 7.56 -5.59
N LYS A 83 5.65 8.10 -5.11
CA LYS A 83 6.73 7.31 -4.50
C LYS A 83 6.25 6.40 -3.35
N GLU A 84 5.20 6.82 -2.64
CA GLU A 84 4.62 6.03 -1.55
C GLU A 84 3.97 4.74 -2.04
N ALA A 85 3.35 4.72 -3.23
CA ALA A 85 2.77 3.50 -3.79
C ALA A 85 3.84 2.41 -4.00
N TYR A 86 5.02 2.78 -4.47
CA TYR A 86 6.17 1.88 -4.60
C TYR A 86 6.71 1.46 -3.24
N SER A 87 6.95 2.42 -2.35
CA SER A 87 7.48 2.18 -1.00
C SER A 87 6.60 1.20 -0.22
N MET A 88 5.28 1.41 -0.24
CA MET A 88 4.34 0.53 0.46
C MET A 88 4.22 -0.86 -0.17
N ALA A 89 4.39 -0.98 -1.49
CA ALA A 89 4.45 -2.28 -2.15
C ALA A 89 5.69 -3.09 -1.73
N LEU A 90 6.84 -2.42 -1.60
CA LEU A 90 8.08 -3.03 -1.10
C LEU A 90 8.01 -3.35 0.40
N HIS A 91 7.31 -2.53 1.19
CA HIS A 91 6.99 -2.86 2.58
C HIS A 91 6.14 -4.14 2.68
N ASP A 92 5.10 -4.24 1.86
CA ASP A 92 4.24 -5.44 1.83
C ASP A 92 5.05 -6.69 1.42
N LEU A 93 6.02 -6.56 0.49
CA LEU A 93 6.94 -7.64 0.11
C LEU A 93 7.85 -8.03 1.28
N ALA A 94 8.49 -7.06 1.92
CA ALA A 94 9.36 -7.30 3.09
C ALA A 94 8.61 -8.03 4.20
N GLN A 95 7.37 -7.63 4.47
CA GLN A 95 6.50 -8.28 5.45
C GLN A 95 6.15 -9.72 5.06
N ALA A 96 5.87 -9.97 3.77
CA ALA A 96 5.58 -11.30 3.24
C ALA A 96 6.80 -12.24 3.37
N LEU A 97 7.99 -11.77 3.04
CA LEU A 97 9.26 -12.50 3.18
C LEU A 97 9.59 -12.78 4.66
N SER A 98 9.39 -11.79 5.53
CA SER A 98 9.56 -11.98 6.97
C SER A 98 8.59 -13.03 7.53
N ASN A 99 7.33 -13.00 7.11
CA ASN A 99 6.33 -13.98 7.53
C ASN A 99 6.66 -15.40 7.04
N TRP A 100 7.10 -15.55 5.80
CA TRP A 100 7.60 -16.82 5.27
C TRP A 100 8.81 -17.34 6.08
N SER A 101 9.82 -16.49 6.29
CA SER A 101 11.03 -16.85 7.04
C SER A 101 10.71 -17.27 8.48
N LYS A 102 9.81 -16.54 9.16
CA LYS A 102 9.34 -16.92 10.52
C LYS A 102 8.54 -18.21 10.50
N SER A 103 7.71 -18.44 9.49
CA SER A 103 6.93 -19.66 9.33
C SER A 103 7.82 -20.87 9.13
N ARG A 104 8.83 -20.76 8.24
CA ARG A 104 9.81 -21.82 7.99
C ARG A 104 10.62 -22.20 9.23
N ARG A 105 10.92 -21.22 10.10
CA ARG A 105 11.68 -21.41 11.36
C ARG A 105 10.81 -21.79 12.56
N GLY A 106 9.50 -22.04 12.37
CA GLY A 106 8.57 -22.34 13.48
C GLY A 106 8.31 -21.18 14.45
N LYS A 107 8.77 -19.95 14.11
CA LYS A 107 8.63 -18.75 14.97
C LYS A 107 7.32 -17.97 14.71
N ARG A 108 6.38 -18.53 13.96
CA ARG A 108 5.10 -17.90 13.64
C ARG A 108 3.95 -18.79 14.12
N LYS A 109 3.03 -18.21 14.90
CA LYS A 109 1.78 -18.88 15.26
C LYS A 109 0.81 -18.88 14.05
N GLY A 110 0.01 -19.92 13.91
CA GLY A 110 -1.01 -20.07 12.90
C GLY A 110 -0.53 -20.85 11.65
N ARG A 111 -1.34 -20.80 10.57
CA ARG A 111 -1.12 -21.61 9.36
C ARG A 111 0.23 -21.32 8.70
N HIS A 112 0.83 -22.38 8.11
CA HIS A 112 2.08 -22.27 7.34
C HIS A 112 1.94 -21.25 6.20
N VAL A 113 2.99 -20.42 6.02
CA VAL A 113 3.08 -19.41 4.97
C VAL A 113 4.19 -19.80 4.00
N GLY A 114 3.82 -19.98 2.72
CA GLY A 114 4.77 -20.25 1.64
C GLY A 114 5.59 -19.02 1.23
N PHE A 115 6.56 -19.25 0.34
CA PHE A 115 7.34 -18.17 -0.26
C PHE A 115 6.43 -17.23 -1.08
N PRO A 116 6.66 -15.90 -1.05
CA PRO A 116 5.85 -14.96 -1.82
C PRO A 116 5.81 -15.29 -3.31
N ARG A 117 4.66 -15.04 -3.94
CA ARG A 117 4.45 -15.25 -5.38
C ARG A 117 4.35 -13.93 -6.11
N PHE A 118 4.72 -13.92 -7.39
CA PHE A 118 4.47 -12.78 -8.27
C PHE A 118 2.96 -12.47 -8.35
N LYS A 119 2.63 -11.19 -8.33
CA LYS A 119 1.26 -10.71 -8.50
C LYS A 119 0.93 -10.67 -9.99
N SER A 120 -0.06 -11.45 -10.42
CA SER A 120 -0.53 -11.47 -11.80
C SER A 120 -1.28 -10.19 -12.20
N LYS A 121 -1.52 -10.00 -13.50
CA LYS A 121 -2.35 -8.89 -14.02
C LYS A 121 -3.79 -8.95 -13.47
N ASN A 122 -4.29 -10.16 -13.20
CA ASN A 122 -5.63 -10.40 -12.67
C ASN A 122 -5.72 -10.33 -11.13
N ALA A 123 -4.60 -10.06 -10.44
CA ALA A 123 -4.63 -9.86 -9.00
C ALA A 123 -5.44 -8.60 -8.65
N VAL A 124 -6.00 -8.58 -7.44
CA VAL A 124 -6.74 -7.42 -6.93
C VAL A 124 -5.87 -6.16 -7.06
N MET A 125 -6.37 -5.18 -7.79
CA MET A 125 -5.72 -3.88 -7.90
C MET A 125 -5.73 -3.20 -6.53
N ARG A 126 -4.53 -2.93 -6.00
CA ARG A 126 -4.35 -2.30 -4.68
C ARG A 126 -3.02 -1.58 -4.58
N PHE A 127 -3.02 -0.53 -3.79
CA PHE A 127 -1.83 0.20 -3.36
C PHE A 127 -2.12 0.89 -2.03
N ALA A 128 -1.09 1.46 -1.39
CA ALA A 128 -1.27 2.13 -0.12
C ALA A 128 -0.35 3.36 0.01
N TYR A 129 -0.69 4.20 0.98
CA TYR A 129 0.09 5.34 1.42
C TYR A 129 0.27 5.29 2.93
N SER A 130 1.48 5.59 3.40
CA SER A 130 1.76 5.84 4.83
C SER A 130 1.87 7.32 5.13
N THR A 131 2.11 8.16 4.11
CA THR A 131 2.24 9.60 4.22
C THR A 131 1.68 10.32 2.98
N GLY A 132 1.57 11.65 3.05
CA GLY A 132 1.23 12.51 1.91
C GLY A 132 -0.25 12.58 1.55
N PHE A 133 -1.12 11.84 2.22
CA PHE A 133 -2.57 11.99 2.13
C PHE A 133 -3.06 13.07 3.11
N THR A 134 -4.23 13.64 2.82
CA THR A 134 -4.90 14.55 3.75
C THR A 134 -6.24 13.93 4.15
N ALA A 135 -6.45 13.84 5.47
CA ALA A 135 -7.70 13.36 6.04
C ALA A 135 -8.86 14.32 5.73
N PRO A 136 -10.11 13.83 5.67
CA PRO A 136 -11.30 14.66 5.59
C PRO A 136 -11.38 15.64 6.75
N THR A 137 -11.97 16.82 6.50
CA THR A 137 -12.15 17.89 7.48
C THR A 137 -13.63 18.20 7.67
N ALA A 138 -13.97 19.01 8.66
CA ALA A 138 -15.35 19.47 8.88
C ALA A 138 -15.88 20.24 7.66
N SER A 139 -15.03 21.01 6.97
CA SER A 139 -15.38 21.76 5.76
C SER A 139 -15.46 20.90 4.48
N ASP A 140 -14.82 19.72 4.50
CA ASP A 140 -14.87 18.72 3.39
C ASP A 140 -14.98 17.29 3.96
N PRO A 141 -16.15 16.91 4.51
CA PRO A 141 -16.33 15.66 5.22
C PRO A 141 -16.34 14.42 4.33
N TYR A 142 -16.49 14.59 3.00
CA TYR A 142 -16.51 13.54 1.98
C TYR A 142 -15.23 13.51 1.13
N GLY A 143 -14.26 14.38 1.39
CA GLY A 143 -13.04 14.50 0.60
C GLY A 143 -11.86 13.75 1.21
N LEU A 144 -11.27 12.83 0.45
CA LEU A 144 -10.00 12.20 0.78
C LEU A 144 -8.96 12.63 -0.25
N LYS A 145 -7.92 13.37 0.17
CA LYS A 145 -6.86 13.81 -0.74
C LYS A 145 -5.75 12.76 -0.78
N LEU A 146 -5.50 12.22 -1.96
CA LEU A 146 -4.48 11.21 -2.23
C LEU A 146 -3.33 11.78 -3.05
N PRO A 147 -2.06 11.44 -2.73
CA PRO A 147 -0.89 11.92 -3.48
C PRO A 147 -1.01 11.62 -4.97
N ARG A 148 -0.76 12.64 -5.81
CA ARG A 148 -0.83 12.61 -7.28
C ARG A 148 -2.19 12.27 -7.91
N ILE A 149 -3.20 11.97 -7.10
CA ILE A 149 -4.56 11.70 -7.56
C ILE A 149 -5.46 12.92 -7.26
N GLY A 150 -5.15 13.63 -6.19
CA GLY A 150 -5.93 14.77 -5.73
C GLY A 150 -7.05 14.37 -4.78
N ARG A 151 -8.03 15.28 -4.62
CA ARG A 151 -9.21 15.05 -3.79
C ARG A 151 -10.17 14.09 -4.48
N VAL A 152 -10.42 12.93 -3.86
CA VAL A 152 -11.39 11.94 -4.30
C VAL A 152 -12.63 12.04 -3.40
N HIS A 153 -13.81 12.01 -4.01
CA HIS A 153 -15.06 11.97 -3.28
C HIS A 153 -15.28 10.58 -2.65
N CYS A 154 -15.75 10.56 -1.42
CA CYS A 154 -16.16 9.35 -0.69
C CYS A 154 -17.69 9.32 -0.59
N MET A 155 -18.30 8.16 -0.77
CA MET A 155 -19.75 7.99 -0.73
C MET A 155 -20.34 8.16 0.67
N GLU A 156 -19.48 8.23 1.69
CA GLU A 156 -19.88 8.35 3.09
C GLU A 156 -19.17 9.54 3.75
N ASN A 157 -19.76 10.07 4.83
CA ASN A 157 -19.14 11.11 5.64
C ASN A 157 -17.94 10.52 6.43
N VAL A 158 -16.76 10.59 5.82
CA VAL A 158 -15.52 10.03 6.39
C VAL A 158 -15.06 10.81 7.62
N TYR A 159 -15.26 12.15 7.63
CA TYR A 159 -14.91 12.97 8.77
C TYR A 159 -15.60 12.50 10.05
N LYS A 160 -16.93 12.26 9.97
CA LYS A 160 -17.70 11.73 11.08
C LYS A 160 -17.26 10.33 11.49
N ARG A 161 -16.93 9.47 10.51
CA ARG A 161 -16.51 8.09 10.78
C ARG A 161 -15.12 8.00 11.42
N VAL A 162 -14.20 8.85 11.01
CA VAL A 162 -12.85 8.95 11.60
C VAL A 162 -12.91 9.57 12.99
N ASN A 163 -13.84 10.50 13.22
CA ASN A 163 -14.16 11.10 14.52
C ASN A 163 -12.91 11.59 15.27
N GLY A 164 -12.12 12.45 14.62
CA GLY A 164 -10.91 13.05 15.18
C GLY A 164 -9.71 12.10 15.37
N ALA A 165 -9.85 10.79 15.10
CA ALA A 165 -8.75 9.86 15.22
C ALA A 165 -7.64 10.16 14.19
N ARG A 166 -6.38 9.92 14.57
CA ARG A 166 -5.22 10.11 13.70
C ARG A 166 -5.20 9.08 12.58
N LEU A 167 -5.20 9.56 11.35
CA LEU A 167 -5.06 8.70 10.17
C LEU A 167 -3.58 8.34 9.94
N VAL A 168 -3.24 7.05 10.00
CA VAL A 168 -1.85 6.56 9.90
C VAL A 168 -1.54 5.85 8.57
N ARG A 169 -2.55 5.30 7.90
CA ARG A 169 -2.39 4.62 6.60
C ARG A 169 -3.67 4.69 5.80
N VAL A 170 -3.53 4.81 4.48
CA VAL A 170 -4.62 4.68 3.51
C VAL A 170 -4.29 3.56 2.55
N SER A 171 -5.14 2.53 2.49
CA SER A 171 -5.03 1.45 1.51
C SER A 171 -6.18 1.58 0.51
N VAL A 172 -5.86 1.64 -0.77
CA VAL A 172 -6.84 1.76 -1.85
C VAL A 172 -6.93 0.44 -2.60
N SER A 173 -8.14 -0.01 -2.90
CA SER A 173 -8.37 -1.27 -3.63
C SER A 173 -9.58 -1.19 -4.53
N TYR A 174 -9.56 -1.96 -5.63
CA TYR A 174 -10.68 -2.13 -6.55
C TYR A 174 -11.30 -3.50 -6.35
N ARG A 175 -12.61 -3.56 -6.07
CA ARG A 175 -13.36 -4.80 -5.90
C ARG A 175 -14.80 -4.63 -6.41
N ALA A 176 -15.33 -5.62 -7.06
CA ALA A 176 -16.72 -5.66 -7.50
C ALA A 176 -17.17 -4.37 -8.25
N GLY A 177 -16.33 -3.86 -9.16
CA GLY A 177 -16.65 -2.67 -9.94
C GLY A 177 -16.41 -1.33 -9.24
N CYS A 178 -16.05 -1.32 -7.96
CA CYS A 178 -15.90 -0.11 -7.15
C CYS A 178 -14.51 0.06 -6.56
N TRP A 179 -14.11 1.30 -6.36
CA TRP A 179 -12.91 1.67 -5.61
C TRP A 179 -13.24 1.89 -4.14
N TYR A 180 -12.39 1.40 -3.26
CA TYR A 180 -12.51 1.54 -1.81
C TYR A 180 -11.22 2.08 -1.23
N ALA A 181 -11.34 2.94 -0.23
CA ALA A 181 -10.26 3.28 0.68
C ALA A 181 -10.50 2.61 2.04
N SER A 182 -9.47 1.97 2.58
CA SER A 182 -9.43 1.51 3.96
C SER A 182 -8.46 2.40 4.73
N LEU A 183 -8.98 3.14 5.65
CA LEU A 183 -8.29 4.12 6.48
C LEU A 183 -7.91 3.44 7.79
N THR A 184 -6.62 3.29 8.06
CA THR A 184 -6.16 2.85 9.37
C THR A 184 -6.05 4.08 10.26
N VAL A 185 -6.86 4.13 11.30
CA VAL A 185 -6.88 5.21 12.28
C VAL A 185 -6.34 4.73 13.62
N GLU A 186 -5.59 5.59 14.27
CA GLU A 186 -5.11 5.40 15.62
C GLU A 186 -6.05 6.16 16.58
N ARG A 187 -6.66 5.42 17.49
CA ARG A 187 -7.50 5.99 18.55
C ARG A 187 -6.74 5.95 19.86
N GLU A 188 -6.83 7.01 20.62
CA GLU A 188 -6.45 6.97 22.02
C GLU A 188 -7.38 6.00 22.77
N PRO A 189 -6.87 5.22 23.72
CA PRO A 189 -7.71 4.37 24.54
C PRO A 189 -8.73 5.27 25.26
N SER A 190 -10.02 5.02 25.02
CA SER A 190 -11.06 5.69 25.78
C SER A 190 -10.86 5.36 27.26
N SER A 191 -10.65 6.37 28.07
CA SER A 191 -10.66 6.27 29.54
C SER A 191 -12.10 6.07 30.02
N HIS A 192 -12.71 4.93 29.65
CA HIS A 192 -13.92 4.50 30.34
C HIS A 192 -13.45 3.69 31.54
N PRO A 193 -13.76 4.12 32.78
CA PRO A 193 -13.57 3.26 33.92
C PRO A 193 -14.43 2.00 33.73
N PRO A 194 -13.98 0.83 34.20
CA PRO A 194 -14.80 -0.37 34.15
C PRO A 194 -16.09 -0.08 34.90
N VAL A 195 -17.22 -0.36 34.25
CA VAL A 195 -18.53 -0.32 34.92
C VAL A 195 -18.46 -1.39 36.01
N ALA A 196 -18.60 -0.93 37.26
CA ALA A 196 -18.61 -1.79 38.42
C ALA A 196 -19.88 -2.66 38.46
#